data_bcc701f210c76ec7ac2148815a986a3f
#
_entry.id   bcc701f210c76ec7ac2148815a986a3f
#
_cell.length_a   1.000
_cell.length_b   1.000
_cell.length_c   1.000
_cell.angle_alpha   90.00
_cell.angle_beta   90.00
_cell.angle_gamma   90.00
#
_symmetry.space_group_name_H-M   'P 1'
#
loop_
_entity.id
_entity.type
_entity.pdbx_description
1 polymer ?
#
loop_
_entity_poly.entity_id
_entity_poly.type
_entity_poly.pdbx_seq_one_letter_code
_entity_poly.pdbx_strand_id
1 'polypeptide(L)'
;MTLENRKETEQLSIALAQLNPHLGNVHLNTKKLIIAHKKAIRMGADIIITPEMFLAGYPCDDLVYRDDFIAEIEASLHDLAKLTTDGKPAI
;
A
#
# COMPACT_ATOMS: atom_id res chain seq x y z
N MET A 1 21.93 14.97 18.37
CA MET A 1 22.15 13.60 17.85
C MET A 1 22.88 13.66 16.53
N THR A 2 23.91 12.90 16.39
CA THR A 2 24.69 12.85 15.15
C THR A 2 24.14 11.78 14.22
N LEU A 3 24.54 11.86 12.93
CA LEU A 3 24.14 10.85 11.96
C LEU A 3 24.72 9.48 12.30
N GLU A 4 25.91 9.42 12.87
CA GLU A 4 26.54 8.16 13.26
C GLU A 4 25.71 7.43 14.30
N ASN A 5 25.19 8.15 15.31
CA ASN A 5 24.36 7.55 16.33
C ASN A 5 23.07 7.00 15.74
N ARG A 6 22.50 7.72 14.78
CA ARG A 6 21.27 7.26 14.11
C ARG A 6 21.50 5.98 13.34
N LYS A 7 22.65 5.86 12.64
CA LYS A 7 22.97 4.67 11.87
C LYS A 7 23.10 3.43 12.72
N GLU A 8 23.53 3.57 13.94
CA GLU A 8 23.68 2.45 14.86
C GLU A 8 22.36 1.94 15.40
N THR A 9 21.40 2.83 15.59
CA THR A 9 20.15 2.51 16.29
C THR A 9 18.91 2.61 15.43
N GLU A 10 18.97 3.30 14.31
CA GLU A 10 17.82 3.55 13.47
C GLU A 10 17.98 2.87 12.12
N GLN A 11 17.04 1.99 11.79
CA GLN A 11 16.97 1.31 10.51
C GLN A 11 15.59 1.50 9.92
N LEU A 12 15.55 1.64 8.61
CA LEU A 12 14.28 1.67 7.88
C LEU A 12 14.09 0.32 7.22
N SER A 13 13.05 -0.37 7.62
CA SER A 13 12.69 -1.67 7.06
C SER A 13 11.58 -1.48 6.03
N ILE A 14 11.86 -1.86 4.79
CA ILE A 14 10.95 -1.71 3.67
C ILE A 14 10.47 -3.08 3.22
N ALA A 15 9.15 -3.25 3.14
CA ALA A 15 8.54 -4.43 2.56
C ALA A 15 8.13 -4.14 1.12
N LEU A 16 8.62 -4.93 0.18
CA LEU A 16 8.23 -4.82 -1.22
C LEU A 16 7.11 -5.81 -1.47
N ALA A 17 5.91 -5.31 -1.74
CA ALA A 17 4.75 -6.14 -2.00
C ALA A 17 4.65 -6.42 -3.49
N GLN A 18 5.24 -7.53 -3.93
CA GLN A 18 5.19 -7.97 -5.32
C GLN A 18 3.93 -8.80 -5.54
N LEU A 19 2.84 -8.10 -5.76
CA LEU A 19 1.52 -8.70 -5.91
C LEU A 19 1.01 -8.49 -7.33
N ASN A 20 0.14 -9.40 -7.77
CA ASN A 20 -0.52 -9.27 -9.07
C ASN A 20 -1.92 -8.70 -8.87
N PRO A 21 -2.16 -7.44 -9.23
CA PRO A 21 -3.51 -6.90 -9.15
C PRO A 21 -4.39 -7.42 -10.28
N HIS A 22 -5.69 -7.45 -10.04
CA HIS A 22 -6.67 -7.72 -11.07
C HIS A 22 -7.12 -6.40 -11.69
N LEU A 23 -7.01 -6.29 -13.00
CA LEU A 23 -7.42 -5.10 -13.73
C LEU A 23 -8.89 -4.77 -13.44
N GLY A 24 -9.12 -3.56 -12.96
CA GLY A 24 -10.47 -3.05 -12.70
C GLY A 24 -11.14 -3.58 -11.46
N ASN A 25 -10.54 -4.51 -10.74
CA ASN A 25 -11.16 -5.06 -9.52
C ASN A 25 -10.54 -4.43 -8.27
N VAL A 26 -10.98 -3.21 -7.98
CA VAL A 26 -10.46 -2.42 -6.86
C VAL A 26 -10.66 -3.13 -5.53
N HIS A 27 -11.81 -3.75 -5.34
CA HIS A 27 -12.14 -4.45 -4.08
C HIS A 27 -11.16 -5.60 -3.82
N LEU A 28 -10.90 -6.43 -4.82
CA LEU A 28 -9.97 -7.54 -4.68
C LEU A 28 -8.54 -7.04 -4.47
N ASN A 29 -8.14 -6.02 -5.20
CA ASN A 29 -6.80 -5.44 -5.08
C ASN A 29 -6.60 -4.84 -3.69
N THR A 30 -7.61 -4.17 -3.16
CA THR A 30 -7.59 -3.63 -1.80
C THR A 30 -7.42 -4.74 -0.76
N LYS A 31 -8.16 -5.84 -0.92
CA LYS A 31 -8.03 -7.00 -0.02
C LYS A 31 -6.62 -7.57 -0.04
N LYS A 32 -6.03 -7.70 -1.22
CA LYS A 32 -4.66 -8.20 -1.35
C LYS A 32 -3.67 -7.29 -0.61
N LEU A 33 -3.87 -6.00 -0.72
CA LEU A 33 -2.99 -5.04 -0.05
C LEU A 33 -3.16 -5.07 1.47
N ILE A 34 -4.40 -5.22 1.96
CA ILE A 34 -4.65 -5.35 3.40
C ILE A 34 -3.94 -6.59 3.97
N ILE A 35 -4.00 -7.70 3.26
CA ILE A 35 -3.32 -8.93 3.68
C ILE A 35 -1.81 -8.72 3.71
N ALA A 36 -1.26 -8.07 2.68
CA ALA A 36 0.15 -7.76 2.60
C ALA A 36 0.58 -6.82 3.73
N HIS A 37 -0.26 -5.85 4.07
CA HIS A 37 0.02 -4.92 5.16
C HIS A 37 0.09 -5.63 6.51
N LYS A 38 -0.83 -6.55 6.77
CA LYS A 38 -0.78 -7.38 7.99
C LYS A 38 0.49 -8.19 8.08
N LYS A 39 0.94 -8.74 6.95
CA LYS A 39 2.19 -9.47 6.90
C LYS A 39 3.39 -8.54 7.16
N ALA A 40 3.36 -7.34 6.60
CA ALA A 40 4.41 -6.35 6.83
C ALA A 40 4.51 -5.95 8.31
N ILE A 41 3.37 -5.83 8.99
CA ILE A 41 3.35 -5.57 10.43
C ILE A 41 4.09 -6.68 11.18
N ARG A 42 3.78 -7.93 10.87
CA ARG A 42 4.43 -9.08 11.53
C ARG A 42 5.93 -9.15 11.26
N MET A 43 6.36 -8.66 10.10
CA MET A 43 7.77 -8.63 9.73
C MET A 43 8.52 -7.43 10.29
N GLY A 44 7.84 -6.52 10.97
CA GLY A 44 8.46 -5.33 11.53
C GLY A 44 8.81 -4.27 10.50
N ALA A 45 8.14 -4.23 9.37
CA ALA A 45 8.39 -3.22 8.36
C ALA A 45 7.89 -1.85 8.81
N ASP A 46 8.57 -0.81 8.33
CA ASP A 46 8.19 0.59 8.58
C ASP A 46 7.36 1.14 7.43
N ILE A 47 7.56 0.61 6.24
CA ILE A 47 6.83 1.03 5.04
C ILE A 47 6.64 -0.17 4.13
N ILE A 48 5.50 -0.21 3.45
CA ILE A 48 5.23 -1.19 2.40
C ILE A 48 5.09 -0.45 1.07
N ILE A 49 5.75 -0.95 0.04
CA ILE A 49 5.71 -0.38 -1.30
C ILE A 49 5.05 -1.39 -2.24
N THR A 50 4.07 -0.92 -2.99
CA THR A 50 3.32 -1.73 -3.95
C THR A 50 3.73 -1.37 -5.38
N PRO A 51 3.38 -2.23 -6.36
CA PRO A 51 3.53 -1.85 -7.76
C PRO A 51 2.71 -0.61 -8.11
N GLU A 52 3.13 0.09 -9.14
CA GLU A 52 2.43 1.25 -9.68
C GLU A 52 0.99 0.88 -10.02
N MET A 53 0.05 1.79 -9.73
CA MET A 53 -1.37 1.65 -10.04
C MET A 53 -1.99 0.36 -9.49
N PHE A 54 -1.56 -0.06 -8.31
CA PHE A 54 -1.97 -1.35 -7.77
C PHE A 54 -3.48 -1.49 -7.58
N LEU A 55 -4.14 -0.46 -7.02
CA LEU A 55 -5.58 -0.54 -6.75
C LEU A 55 -6.41 -0.65 -8.03
N ALA A 56 -6.01 0.09 -9.05
CA ALA A 56 -6.71 0.07 -10.33
C ALA A 56 -6.42 -1.19 -11.15
N GLY A 57 -5.21 -1.72 -11.02
CA GLY A 57 -4.68 -2.72 -11.93
C GLY A 57 -4.11 -2.06 -13.17
N TYR A 58 -2.90 -2.43 -13.55
CA TYR A 58 -2.22 -1.84 -14.69
C TYR A 58 -2.23 -2.79 -15.87
N PRO A 59 -2.52 -2.31 -17.06
CA PRO A 59 -2.95 -0.97 -17.44
C PRO A 59 -4.47 -0.80 -17.26
N CYS A 60 -4.91 0.32 -16.68
CA CYS A 60 -6.34 0.53 -16.43
C CYS A 60 -7.09 1.14 -17.62
N ASP A 61 -6.37 1.61 -18.63
CA ASP A 61 -6.94 2.09 -19.90
C ASP A 61 -8.13 3.05 -19.69
N ASP A 62 -9.26 2.75 -20.32
CA ASP A 62 -10.44 3.62 -20.29
C ASP A 62 -11.17 3.67 -18.95
N LEU A 63 -10.81 2.81 -18.00
CA LEU A 63 -11.45 2.80 -16.68
C LEU A 63 -11.29 4.13 -15.96
N VAL A 64 -10.21 4.88 -16.24
CA VAL A 64 -9.97 6.18 -15.61
C VAL A 64 -11.04 7.21 -15.93
N TYR A 65 -11.82 7.01 -16.98
CA TYR A 65 -12.90 7.90 -17.36
C TYR A 65 -14.23 7.57 -16.69
N ARG A 66 -14.29 6.53 -15.90
CA ARG A 66 -15.52 6.13 -15.21
C ARG A 66 -15.54 6.69 -13.80
N ASP A 67 -16.53 7.51 -13.50
CA ASP A 67 -16.65 8.16 -12.20
C ASP A 67 -16.84 7.14 -11.07
N ASP A 68 -17.60 6.08 -11.31
CA ASP A 68 -17.81 5.02 -10.31
C ASP A 68 -16.51 4.30 -9.96
N PHE A 69 -15.64 4.08 -10.95
CA PHE A 69 -14.35 3.46 -10.74
C PHE A 69 -13.44 4.33 -9.89
N ILE A 70 -13.38 5.62 -10.21
CA ILE A 70 -12.55 6.58 -9.46
C ILE A 70 -13.05 6.72 -8.03
N ALA A 71 -14.38 6.77 -7.84
CA ALA A 71 -14.96 6.86 -6.50
C ALA A 71 -14.62 5.62 -5.66
N GLU A 72 -14.61 4.45 -6.27
CA GLU A 72 -14.25 3.21 -5.60
C GLU A 72 -12.79 3.22 -5.15
N ILE A 73 -11.89 3.72 -6.00
CA ILE A 73 -10.47 3.87 -5.65
C ILE A 73 -10.31 4.84 -4.49
N GLU A 74 -10.99 5.99 -4.53
CA GLU A 74 -10.91 6.99 -3.45
C GLU A 74 -11.39 6.41 -2.12
N ALA A 75 -12.50 5.67 -2.13
CA ALA A 75 -13.02 5.02 -0.92
C ALA A 75 -12.00 4.02 -0.36
N SER A 76 -11.37 3.24 -1.24
CA SER A 76 -10.35 2.27 -0.82
C SER A 76 -9.12 2.96 -0.25
N LEU A 77 -8.71 4.09 -0.80
CA LEU A 77 -7.58 4.86 -0.27
C LEU A 77 -7.88 5.37 1.14
N HIS A 78 -9.10 5.84 1.39
CA HIS A 78 -9.51 6.26 2.73
C HIS A 78 -9.45 5.10 3.73
N ASP A 79 -9.93 3.94 3.33
CA ASP A 79 -9.89 2.76 4.20
C ASP A 79 -8.46 2.32 4.49
N LEU A 80 -7.60 2.33 3.46
CA LEU A 80 -6.19 1.97 3.63
C LEU A 80 -5.45 2.97 4.52
N ALA A 81 -5.77 4.25 4.42
CA ALA A 81 -5.13 5.27 5.25
C ALA A 81 -5.35 5.00 6.74
N LYS A 82 -6.51 4.45 7.10
CA LYS A 82 -6.80 4.12 8.50
C LYS A 82 -5.89 3.01 9.04
N LEU A 83 -5.33 2.19 8.18
CA LEU A 83 -4.44 1.11 8.57
C LEU A 83 -3.03 1.59 8.90
N THR A 84 -2.70 2.82 8.55
CA THR A 84 -1.32 3.34 8.68
C THR A 84 -1.14 4.19 9.94
N THR A 85 -2.09 4.16 10.86
CA THR A 85 -2.02 4.90 12.11
C THR A 85 -1.29 4.11 13.19
N ASP A 86 -0.95 4.80 14.29
CA ASP A 86 -0.41 4.19 15.50
C ASP A 86 0.87 3.38 15.29
N GLY A 87 1.80 3.92 14.50
CA GLY A 87 3.10 3.29 14.29
C GLY A 87 3.10 2.09 13.36
N LYS A 88 2.00 1.82 12.69
CA LYS A 88 1.93 0.76 11.68
C LYS A 88 2.61 1.20 10.39
N PRO A 89 3.04 0.24 9.55
CA PRO A 89 3.72 0.59 8.31
C PRO A 89 2.91 1.52 7.42
N ALA A 90 3.59 2.52 6.87
CA ALA A 90 3.03 3.38 5.82
C ALA A 90 2.89 2.56 4.53
N ILE A 91 1.96 2.97 3.70
CA ILE A 91 1.73 2.34 2.40
C ILE A 91 2.08 3.32 1.30
#